data_61c672ea7a3d0232f5713c2860d4a03d
#
_entry.id   61c672ea7a3d0232f5713c2860d4a03d
#
_cell.length_a   1.000
_cell.length_b   1.000
_cell.length_c   1.000
_cell.angle_alpha   90.00
_cell.angle_beta   90.00
_cell.angle_gamma   90.00
#
_symmetry.space_group_name_H-M   'P 1'
#
loop_
_entity.id
_entity.type
_entity.pdbx_description
1 polymer ?
#
loop_
_entity_poly.entity_id
_entity_poly.type
_entity_poly.pdbx_seq_one_letter_code
_entity_poly.pdbx_strand_id
1 'polypeptide(L)'
;RPIAPAAIEAALAQAVSTAAPTRSPRPVPRPRGAAAPAPLAVPTVTVATASALAPAQSPPAPRRGLAALFAPRPPKATRGSVCGDPAITGTEIAVIPAAVRGCGLSGGVAVTAVAGIPLSQPAQIDCTTAKALKTWVEDGVIPAIGRKGGGLARLDVVASYTCRPRNNVPGAQISEHGLGHAVDVAGFTLANGSTLTVARDWGRETKIMRAIHASACGPFGTVLGPKSDANHQDHFHVDTARYRGGPYCR
;
A
#
# COMPACT_ATOMS: atom_id res chain seq x y z
N ARG A 1 5.66 24.05 -50.71
CA ARG A 1 6.77 24.98 -50.59
C ARG A 1 7.42 24.77 -49.23
N PRO A 2 8.73 24.53 -49.10
CA PRO A 2 9.37 24.37 -47.80
C PRO A 2 9.44 25.71 -47.08
N ILE A 3 9.17 25.70 -45.79
CA ILE A 3 9.25 26.89 -44.91
C ILE A 3 10.73 27.20 -44.68
N ALA A 4 11.13 28.47 -44.90
CA ALA A 4 12.51 28.90 -44.77
C ALA A 4 13.01 28.80 -43.30
N PRO A 5 14.31 28.45 -43.07
CA PRO A 5 14.86 28.22 -41.72
C PRO A 5 14.75 29.45 -40.79
N ALA A 6 14.79 30.66 -41.31
CA ALA A 6 14.65 31.89 -40.53
C ALA A 6 13.29 32.09 -39.86
N ALA A 7 12.22 31.45 -40.34
CA ALA A 7 10.90 31.52 -39.73
C ALA A 7 10.78 30.62 -38.50
N ILE A 8 11.60 29.59 -38.39
CA ILE A 8 11.61 28.66 -37.24
C ILE A 8 12.40 29.30 -36.08
N GLU A 9 13.50 30.01 -36.33
CA GLU A 9 14.24 30.69 -35.28
C GLU A 9 13.46 31.85 -34.63
N ALA A 10 12.67 32.59 -35.41
CA ALA A 10 11.82 33.66 -34.87
C ALA A 10 10.67 33.14 -34.00
N ALA A 11 10.15 31.94 -34.26
CA ALA A 11 9.09 31.31 -33.46
C ALA A 11 9.63 30.72 -32.12
N LEU A 12 10.87 30.26 -32.09
CA LEU A 12 11.52 29.77 -30.88
C LEU A 12 11.92 30.91 -29.92
N ALA A 13 12.26 32.09 -30.43
CA ALA A 13 12.62 33.25 -29.61
C ALA A 13 11.43 33.86 -28.83
N GLN A 14 10.18 33.61 -29.26
CA GLN A 14 8.97 34.11 -28.59
C GLN A 14 8.39 33.16 -27.52
N ALA A 15 8.93 31.96 -27.36
CA ALA A 15 8.47 31.00 -26.38
C ALA A 15 9.17 31.08 -25.01
N VAL A 16 10.03 32.07 -24.77
CA VAL A 16 10.63 32.27 -23.45
C VAL A 16 9.61 32.95 -22.53
N SER A 17 9.08 32.18 -21.60
CA SER A 17 8.16 32.67 -20.58
C SER A 17 8.79 33.80 -19.76
N THR A 18 8.21 34.99 -19.79
CA THR A 18 8.62 36.17 -19.00
C THR A 18 8.27 36.01 -17.49
N ALA A 19 7.75 34.87 -17.05
CA ALA A 19 7.33 34.61 -15.67
C ALA A 19 8.34 33.81 -14.83
N ALA A 20 9.50 33.44 -15.37
CA ALA A 20 10.51 32.73 -14.58
C ALA A 20 11.39 33.73 -13.80
N PRO A 21 11.55 33.64 -12.48
CA PRO A 21 12.42 34.51 -11.71
C PRO A 21 13.88 34.26 -12.10
N THR A 22 14.58 35.33 -12.46
CA THR A 22 15.98 35.32 -12.95
C THR A 22 17.01 34.95 -11.86
N ARG A 23 16.58 34.75 -10.61
CA ARG A 23 17.41 34.22 -9.50
C ARG A 23 16.55 33.44 -8.55
N SER A 24 16.95 32.21 -8.27
CA SER A 24 16.39 31.41 -7.14
C SER A 24 16.88 32.06 -5.83
N PRO A 25 15.99 32.37 -4.85
CA PRO A 25 16.42 32.87 -3.56
C PRO A 25 17.29 31.82 -2.86
N ARG A 26 18.50 32.22 -2.45
CA ARG A 26 19.37 31.36 -1.63
C ARG A 26 18.68 31.09 -0.27
N PRO A 27 18.76 29.85 0.25
CA PRO A 27 18.29 29.58 1.61
C PRO A 27 18.99 30.50 2.62
N VAL A 28 18.21 31.19 3.44
CA VAL A 28 18.74 32.02 4.53
C VAL A 28 19.28 31.08 5.62
N PRO A 29 20.55 31.24 6.07
CA PRO A 29 21.07 30.44 7.17
C PRO A 29 20.24 30.66 8.43
N ARG A 30 19.87 29.56 9.12
CA ARG A 30 19.16 29.60 10.39
C ARG A 30 20.04 30.33 11.43
N PRO A 31 19.52 31.30 12.21
CA PRO A 31 20.29 31.96 13.27
C PRO A 31 20.84 30.93 14.28
N ARG A 32 22.14 30.95 14.52
CA ARG A 32 22.76 30.19 15.62
C ARG A 32 22.35 30.86 16.93
N GLY A 33 21.53 30.19 17.74
CA GLY A 33 21.21 30.66 19.08
C GLY A 33 19.77 30.60 19.55
N ALA A 34 18.87 29.90 18.86
CA ALA A 34 17.56 29.62 19.45
C ALA A 34 17.69 28.47 20.46
N ALA A 35 17.61 28.81 21.75
CA ALA A 35 17.53 27.85 22.85
C ALA A 35 16.33 26.89 22.63
N ALA A 36 16.52 25.59 22.90
CA ALA A 36 15.46 24.60 22.86
C ALA A 36 14.33 25.00 23.85
N PRO A 37 13.04 24.86 23.48
CA PRO A 37 11.96 25.09 24.42
C PRO A 37 12.04 24.09 25.57
N ALA A 38 11.84 24.56 26.79
CA ALA A 38 11.78 23.74 27.99
C ALA A 38 10.69 22.68 27.89
N PRO A 39 10.87 21.46 28.45
CA PRO A 39 9.86 20.44 28.46
C PRO A 39 8.62 20.91 29.23
N LEU A 40 7.45 20.83 28.59
CA LEU A 40 6.16 21.09 29.20
C LEU A 40 5.92 20.05 30.30
N ALA A 41 5.65 20.52 31.54
CA ALA A 41 5.30 19.69 32.67
C ALA A 41 4.01 18.88 32.33
N VAL A 42 4.10 17.56 32.41
CA VAL A 42 2.97 16.65 32.29
C VAL A 42 2.16 16.73 33.58
N PRO A 43 0.84 17.03 33.58
CA PRO A 43 0.05 17.00 34.79
C PRO A 43 -0.05 15.56 35.31
N THR A 44 0.29 15.35 36.55
CA THR A 44 0.13 14.08 37.27
C THR A 44 -1.37 13.82 37.45
N VAL A 45 -1.92 12.85 36.74
CA VAL A 45 -3.29 12.40 36.96
C VAL A 45 -3.31 11.45 38.16
N THR A 46 -3.93 11.89 39.24
CA THR A 46 -4.19 11.07 40.42
C THR A 46 -5.26 10.03 40.05
N VAL A 47 -4.87 8.75 40.03
CA VAL A 47 -5.80 7.64 39.81
C VAL A 47 -6.62 7.44 41.06
N ALA A 48 -7.91 7.78 40.99
CA ALA A 48 -8.88 7.41 42.04
C ALA A 48 -9.13 5.90 41.99
N THR A 49 -8.93 5.24 43.12
CA THR A 49 -9.22 3.81 43.33
C THR A 49 -10.71 3.54 43.12
N ALA A 50 -11.04 2.87 42.03
CA ALA A 50 -12.39 2.37 41.74
C ALA A 50 -12.65 1.11 42.55
N SER A 51 -13.76 1.12 43.30
CA SER A 51 -14.31 0.02 44.07
C SER A 51 -14.53 -1.22 43.21
N ALA A 52 -14.18 -2.38 43.75
CA ALA A 52 -14.35 -3.69 43.16
C ALA A 52 -15.83 -3.99 42.85
N LEU A 53 -16.15 -4.11 41.56
CA LEU A 53 -17.41 -4.74 41.11
C LEU A 53 -17.25 -6.26 41.12
N ALA A 54 -18.25 -6.96 41.67
CA ALA A 54 -18.30 -8.40 41.77
C ALA A 54 -18.23 -9.07 40.37
N PRO A 55 -17.66 -10.30 40.27
CA PRO A 55 -17.51 -10.98 38.97
C PRO A 55 -18.88 -11.40 38.42
N ALA A 56 -19.18 -10.95 37.19
CA ALA A 56 -20.32 -11.43 36.43
C ALA A 56 -20.14 -12.94 36.11
N GLN A 57 -21.14 -13.73 36.44
CA GLN A 57 -21.15 -15.19 36.15
C GLN A 57 -21.20 -15.41 34.64
N SER A 58 -20.22 -16.17 34.13
CA SER A 58 -20.15 -16.58 32.72
C SER A 58 -21.31 -17.50 32.39
N PRO A 59 -21.97 -17.41 31.23
CA PRO A 59 -22.99 -18.35 30.78
C PRO A 59 -22.41 -19.76 30.63
N PRO A 60 -23.20 -20.84 30.87
CA PRO A 60 -22.71 -22.19 30.78
C PRO A 60 -22.28 -22.53 29.35
N ALA A 61 -21.13 -23.20 29.23
CA ALA A 61 -20.57 -23.62 27.95
C ALA A 61 -21.53 -24.62 27.24
N PRO A 62 -21.71 -24.48 25.89
CA PRO A 62 -22.53 -25.43 25.14
C PRO A 62 -21.90 -26.82 25.17
N ARG A 63 -22.74 -27.85 25.44
CA ARG A 63 -22.32 -29.25 25.45
C ARG A 63 -21.82 -29.66 24.06
N ARG A 64 -20.55 -29.97 23.95
CA ARG A 64 -19.90 -30.43 22.70
C ARG A 64 -20.41 -31.85 22.40
N GLY A 65 -21.21 -32.00 21.33
CA GLY A 65 -21.56 -33.29 20.76
C GLY A 65 -20.37 -33.97 20.08
N LEU A 66 -20.43 -35.30 19.90
CA LEU A 66 -19.38 -36.11 19.24
C LEU A 66 -18.95 -35.61 17.84
N ALA A 67 -19.78 -34.83 17.14
CA ALA A 67 -19.46 -34.19 15.86
C ALA A 67 -18.28 -33.21 15.95
N ALA A 68 -17.95 -32.70 17.14
CA ALA A 68 -16.80 -31.79 17.32
C ALA A 68 -15.44 -32.51 17.24
N LEU A 69 -15.40 -33.82 17.29
CA LEU A 69 -14.15 -34.61 17.19
C LEU A 69 -13.65 -34.77 15.76
N PHE A 70 -14.51 -34.55 14.76
CA PHE A 70 -14.17 -34.68 13.34
C PHE A 70 -14.13 -33.35 12.59
N ALA A 71 -14.36 -32.22 13.28
CA ALA A 71 -14.21 -30.92 12.67
C ALA A 71 -12.70 -30.63 12.39
N PRO A 72 -12.34 -30.18 11.20
CA PRO A 72 -10.97 -29.74 10.92
C PRO A 72 -10.56 -28.70 11.97
N ARG A 73 -9.42 -28.96 12.63
CA ARG A 73 -8.92 -28.03 13.64
C ARG A 73 -8.60 -26.72 12.93
N PRO A 74 -9.17 -25.57 13.34
CA PRO A 74 -8.80 -24.31 12.73
C PRO A 74 -7.28 -24.12 12.87
N PRO A 75 -6.59 -23.60 11.84
CA PRO A 75 -5.16 -23.36 11.91
C PRO A 75 -4.87 -22.50 13.16
N LYS A 76 -3.85 -22.87 13.91
CA LYS A 76 -3.42 -22.07 15.08
C LYS A 76 -3.09 -20.68 14.60
N ALA A 77 -3.82 -19.66 15.10
CA ALA A 77 -3.48 -18.28 14.87
C ALA A 77 -2.03 -18.04 15.28
N THR A 78 -1.19 -17.66 14.32
CA THR A 78 0.19 -17.25 14.58
C THR A 78 0.11 -15.91 15.33
N ARG A 79 0.95 -15.71 16.35
CA ARG A 79 1.01 -14.44 17.08
C ARG A 79 1.21 -13.30 16.07
N GLY A 80 0.29 -12.32 16.04
CA GLY A 80 0.31 -11.24 15.04
C GLY A 80 -0.38 -11.56 13.71
N SER A 81 -1.09 -12.71 13.58
CA SER A 81 -1.94 -12.96 12.42
C SER A 81 -3.22 -12.13 12.47
N VAL A 82 -3.64 -11.61 11.29
CA VAL A 82 -4.84 -10.78 11.14
C VAL A 82 -5.74 -11.35 10.04
N CYS A 83 -6.95 -10.82 9.92
CA CYS A 83 -7.92 -11.23 8.89
C CYS A 83 -8.35 -12.71 8.96
N GLY A 84 -8.10 -13.40 10.08
CA GLY A 84 -8.36 -14.82 10.23
C GLY A 84 -7.48 -15.73 9.36
N ASP A 85 -6.37 -15.24 8.85
CA ASP A 85 -5.43 -15.99 7.99
C ASP A 85 -4.02 -16.00 8.64
N PRO A 86 -3.46 -17.19 8.99
CA PRO A 86 -2.15 -17.30 9.63
C PRO A 86 -1.00 -16.84 8.73
N ALA A 87 -1.20 -16.77 7.43
CA ALA A 87 -0.21 -16.30 6.46
C ALA A 87 -0.23 -14.77 6.26
N ILE A 88 -1.10 -14.03 6.95
CA ILE A 88 -1.15 -12.57 6.96
C ILE A 88 -0.74 -12.08 8.33
N THR A 89 0.43 -11.45 8.43
CA THR A 89 0.95 -10.89 9.69
C THR A 89 0.72 -9.38 9.73
N GLY A 90 0.30 -8.87 10.88
CA GLY A 90 0.04 -7.45 11.08
C GLY A 90 -0.65 -7.17 12.40
N THR A 91 -1.28 -6.02 12.49
CA THR A 91 -2.10 -5.59 13.63
C THR A 91 -3.40 -4.98 13.16
N GLU A 92 -4.48 -5.19 13.88
CA GLU A 92 -5.70 -4.42 13.68
C GLU A 92 -5.43 -2.94 13.97
N ILE A 93 -6.04 -2.05 13.20
CA ILE A 93 -5.91 -0.61 13.39
C ILE A 93 -7.24 0.00 13.82
N ALA A 94 -7.14 1.12 14.53
CA ALA A 94 -8.31 1.92 14.84
C ALA A 94 -9.00 2.38 13.55
N VAL A 95 -10.31 2.61 13.63
CA VAL A 95 -11.09 3.14 12.50
C VAL A 95 -10.45 4.46 12.04
N ILE A 96 -10.14 4.55 10.76
CA ILE A 96 -9.75 5.80 10.12
C ILE A 96 -11.06 6.48 9.65
N PRO A 97 -11.45 7.61 10.29
CA PRO A 97 -12.70 8.27 9.94
C PRO A 97 -12.63 8.92 8.55
N ALA A 98 -13.78 9.09 7.93
CA ALA A 98 -13.91 9.79 6.66
C ALA A 98 -13.64 11.29 6.83
N ALA A 99 -12.40 11.72 6.63
CA ALA A 99 -12.05 13.15 6.62
C ALA A 99 -12.67 13.87 5.38
N VAL A 100 -12.88 13.14 4.30
CA VAL A 100 -13.55 13.59 3.08
C VAL A 100 -14.59 12.54 2.70
N ARG A 101 -15.73 12.97 2.17
CA ARG A 101 -16.78 12.05 1.71
C ARG A 101 -16.20 11.03 0.70
N GLY A 102 -16.38 9.76 1.01
CA GLY A 102 -15.88 8.66 0.18
C GLY A 102 -14.51 8.13 0.58
N CYS A 103 -13.85 8.68 1.61
CA CYS A 103 -12.70 8.07 2.26
C CYS A 103 -13.11 7.37 3.56
N GLY A 104 -12.17 6.69 4.19
CA GLY A 104 -12.30 6.06 5.50
C GLY A 104 -12.01 4.56 5.44
N LEU A 105 -11.59 4.00 6.56
CA LEU A 105 -11.28 2.57 6.68
C LEU A 105 -11.75 2.07 8.05
N SER A 106 -12.74 1.20 8.04
CA SER A 106 -13.23 0.50 9.23
C SER A 106 -12.84 -0.98 9.16
N GLY A 107 -12.45 -1.56 10.31
CA GLY A 107 -11.97 -2.94 10.36
C GLY A 107 -10.67 -3.16 9.55
N GLY A 108 -9.86 -2.11 9.41
CA GLY A 108 -8.59 -2.16 8.71
C GLY A 108 -7.49 -2.85 9.50
N VAL A 109 -6.45 -3.25 8.81
CA VAL A 109 -5.24 -3.87 9.36
C VAL A 109 -3.99 -3.20 8.81
N ALA A 110 -2.95 -3.08 9.63
CA ALA A 110 -1.61 -2.71 9.21
C ALA A 110 -0.83 -4.01 8.95
N VAL A 111 -0.81 -4.45 7.70
CA VAL A 111 -0.13 -5.68 7.27
C VAL A 111 1.37 -5.45 7.21
N THR A 112 2.14 -6.31 7.86
CA THR A 112 3.62 -6.26 7.88
C THR A 112 4.26 -7.37 7.07
N ALA A 113 3.56 -8.51 6.86
CA ALA A 113 4.03 -9.59 6.01
C ALA A 113 2.83 -10.39 5.44
N VAL A 114 3.01 -10.99 4.27
CA VAL A 114 2.07 -11.93 3.64
C VAL A 114 2.83 -13.14 3.10
N ALA A 115 2.28 -14.36 3.27
CA ALA A 115 2.92 -15.62 2.82
C ALA A 115 4.39 -15.74 3.28
N GLY A 116 4.71 -15.26 4.48
CA GLY A 116 6.07 -15.25 5.02
C GLY A 116 6.99 -14.14 4.44
N ILE A 117 6.53 -13.36 3.49
CA ILE A 117 7.29 -12.26 2.85
C ILE A 117 6.98 -10.95 3.55
N PRO A 118 7.97 -10.28 4.18
CA PRO A 118 7.79 -8.98 4.80
C PRO A 118 7.54 -7.88 3.76
N LEU A 119 6.79 -6.86 4.16
CA LEU A 119 6.62 -5.62 3.42
C LEU A 119 7.67 -4.59 3.85
N SER A 120 8.09 -3.71 2.94
CA SER A 120 9.05 -2.63 3.25
C SER A 120 8.52 -1.63 4.28
N GLN A 121 7.19 -1.48 4.35
CA GLN A 121 6.47 -0.69 5.33
C GLN A 121 5.08 -1.32 5.59
N PRO A 122 4.47 -1.11 6.76
CA PRO A 122 3.13 -1.61 7.02
C PRO A 122 2.11 -1.05 6.02
N ALA A 123 1.31 -1.92 5.41
CA ALA A 123 0.22 -1.53 4.52
C ALA A 123 -1.09 -1.45 5.31
N GLN A 124 -1.69 -0.25 5.39
CA GLN A 124 -2.99 -0.03 5.99
C GLN A 124 -4.08 -0.32 4.95
N ILE A 125 -4.74 -1.45 5.07
CA ILE A 125 -5.71 -1.97 4.10
C ILE A 125 -6.83 -2.76 4.80
N ASP A 126 -7.90 -3.06 4.07
CA ASP A 126 -8.94 -3.97 4.56
C ASP A 126 -8.50 -5.44 4.43
N CYS A 127 -9.24 -6.34 5.07
CA CYS A 127 -8.94 -7.77 5.02
C CYS A 127 -9.17 -8.41 3.64
N THR A 128 -10.01 -7.84 2.80
CA THR A 128 -10.21 -8.33 1.42
C THR A 128 -8.95 -8.08 0.60
N THR A 129 -8.41 -6.88 0.70
CA THR A 129 -7.17 -6.48 0.02
C THR A 129 -5.95 -7.23 0.58
N ALA A 130 -5.89 -7.43 1.90
CA ALA A 130 -4.83 -8.23 2.53
C ALA A 130 -4.80 -9.69 2.05
N LYS A 131 -5.97 -10.33 1.90
CA LYS A 131 -6.09 -11.68 1.36
C LYS A 131 -5.73 -11.74 -0.13
N ALA A 132 -6.15 -10.75 -0.93
CA ALA A 132 -5.77 -10.64 -2.33
C ALA A 132 -4.25 -10.46 -2.48
N LEU A 133 -3.63 -9.61 -1.65
CA LEU A 133 -2.18 -9.40 -1.62
C LEU A 133 -1.43 -10.69 -1.29
N LYS A 134 -1.89 -11.43 -0.27
CA LYS A 134 -1.32 -12.73 0.10
C LYS A 134 -1.41 -13.71 -1.06
N THR A 135 -2.58 -13.87 -1.67
CA THR A 135 -2.78 -14.77 -2.81
C THR A 135 -1.89 -14.41 -3.99
N TRP A 136 -1.80 -13.13 -4.33
CA TRP A 136 -0.92 -12.66 -5.39
C TRP A 136 0.56 -12.96 -5.11
N VAL A 137 1.03 -12.71 -3.88
CA VAL A 137 2.42 -12.99 -3.51
C VAL A 137 2.71 -14.48 -3.56
N GLU A 138 1.83 -15.32 -3.01
CA GLU A 138 1.98 -16.77 -2.91
C GLU A 138 1.92 -17.45 -4.29
N ASP A 139 0.87 -17.16 -5.06
CA ASP A 139 0.56 -17.87 -6.30
C ASP A 139 1.15 -17.19 -7.54
N GLY A 140 1.58 -15.93 -7.44
CA GLY A 140 2.06 -15.13 -8.55
C GLY A 140 3.50 -14.67 -8.42
N VAL A 141 3.81 -13.84 -7.42
CA VAL A 141 5.13 -13.18 -7.31
C VAL A 141 6.23 -14.19 -7.03
N ILE A 142 6.04 -15.04 -6.02
CA ILE A 142 7.04 -16.06 -5.64
C ILE A 142 7.34 -17.00 -6.82
N PRO A 143 6.35 -17.60 -7.50
CA PRO A 143 6.61 -18.44 -8.67
C PRO A 143 7.28 -17.71 -9.84
N ALA A 144 6.89 -16.45 -10.11
CA ALA A 144 7.46 -15.67 -11.21
C ALA A 144 8.94 -15.33 -11.00
N ILE A 145 9.34 -15.01 -9.77
CA ILE A 145 10.73 -14.76 -9.38
C ILE A 145 11.51 -16.06 -9.33
N GLY A 146 10.88 -17.13 -8.82
CA GLY A 146 11.52 -18.44 -8.69
C GLY A 146 12.78 -18.37 -7.84
N ARG A 147 13.89 -18.89 -8.38
CA ARG A 147 15.21 -18.91 -7.70
C ARG A 147 16.10 -17.71 -8.04
N LYS A 148 15.64 -16.75 -8.81
CA LYS A 148 16.44 -15.56 -9.15
C LYS A 148 16.87 -14.83 -7.87
N GLY A 149 18.17 -14.54 -7.74
CA GLY A 149 18.72 -13.86 -6.57
C GLY A 149 18.49 -14.56 -5.23
N GLY A 150 18.24 -15.89 -5.23
CA GLY A 150 17.90 -16.66 -4.04
C GLY A 150 16.42 -16.64 -3.65
N GLY A 151 15.55 -16.06 -4.48
CA GLY A 151 14.10 -15.92 -4.25
C GLY A 151 13.68 -14.57 -3.71
N LEU A 152 12.35 -14.38 -3.56
CA LEU A 152 11.77 -13.17 -2.98
C LEU A 152 12.07 -13.08 -1.48
N ALA A 153 12.58 -11.95 -1.02
CA ALA A 153 12.86 -11.68 0.39
C ALA A 153 11.98 -10.57 0.98
N ARG A 154 11.52 -9.60 0.17
CA ARG A 154 10.67 -8.50 0.62
C ARG A 154 9.87 -7.91 -0.53
N LEU A 155 8.65 -7.48 -0.24
CA LEU A 155 7.80 -6.69 -1.13
C LEU A 155 8.00 -5.20 -0.85
N ASP A 156 8.38 -4.42 -1.85
CA ASP A 156 8.64 -2.99 -1.69
C ASP A 156 7.36 -2.18 -1.95
N VAL A 157 6.57 -1.99 -0.88
CA VAL A 157 5.32 -1.22 -0.87
C VAL A 157 5.66 0.27 -0.77
N VAL A 158 5.00 1.11 -1.58
CA VAL A 158 5.20 2.56 -1.60
C VAL A 158 3.95 3.35 -1.21
N ALA A 159 2.76 2.78 -1.37
CA ALA A 159 1.53 3.38 -0.86
C ALA A 159 0.50 2.32 -0.48
N SER A 160 -0.37 2.68 0.48
CA SER A 160 -1.55 1.95 0.90
C SER A 160 -2.69 2.94 1.17
N TYR A 161 -3.26 3.02 2.39
CA TYR A 161 -4.30 4.01 2.67
C TYR A 161 -3.81 5.44 2.45
N THR A 162 -4.52 6.17 1.60
CA THR A 162 -4.32 7.61 1.36
C THR A 162 -5.63 8.22 0.85
N CYS A 163 -6.21 9.13 1.63
CA CYS A 163 -7.45 9.82 1.22
C CYS A 163 -7.14 10.89 0.17
N ARG A 164 -7.40 10.56 -1.09
CA ARG A 164 -7.18 11.46 -2.25
C ARG A 164 -8.08 11.07 -3.42
N PRO A 165 -8.38 11.99 -4.34
CA PRO A 165 -9.02 11.63 -5.60
C PRO A 165 -8.05 10.82 -6.49
N ARG A 166 -8.60 10.07 -7.45
CA ARG A 166 -7.82 9.31 -8.45
C ARG A 166 -6.85 10.22 -9.17
N ASN A 167 -5.57 9.80 -9.25
CA ASN A 167 -4.46 10.53 -9.88
C ASN A 167 -4.28 11.97 -9.36
N ASN A 168 -4.73 12.26 -8.14
CA ASN A 168 -4.74 13.60 -7.53
C ASN A 168 -5.49 14.66 -8.35
N VAL A 169 -6.39 14.26 -9.26
CA VAL A 169 -7.19 15.18 -10.09
C VAL A 169 -8.35 15.74 -9.27
N PRO A 170 -8.43 17.08 -9.05
CA PRO A 170 -9.54 17.68 -8.33
C PRO A 170 -10.89 17.33 -8.95
N GLY A 171 -11.87 16.94 -8.12
CA GLY A 171 -13.22 16.55 -8.57
C GLY A 171 -13.35 15.13 -9.11
N ALA A 172 -12.26 14.40 -9.29
CA ALA A 172 -12.32 12.98 -9.63
C ALA A 172 -12.87 12.14 -8.46
N GLN A 173 -13.32 10.93 -8.76
CA GLN A 173 -13.74 9.96 -7.74
C GLN A 173 -12.58 9.70 -6.75
N ILE A 174 -12.94 9.38 -5.52
CA ILE A 174 -11.95 8.95 -4.51
C ILE A 174 -11.25 7.69 -5.01
N SER A 175 -9.93 7.66 -4.82
CA SER A 175 -9.10 6.50 -5.11
C SER A 175 -9.43 5.35 -4.16
N GLU A 176 -9.27 4.10 -4.60
CA GLU A 176 -9.41 2.90 -3.77
C GLU A 176 -8.43 2.91 -2.57
N HIS A 177 -7.32 3.64 -2.67
CA HIS A 177 -6.46 3.91 -1.52
C HIS A 177 -7.20 4.59 -0.37
N GLY A 178 -8.14 5.50 -0.66
CA GLY A 178 -8.92 6.22 0.35
C GLY A 178 -9.93 5.35 1.09
N LEU A 179 -10.12 4.11 0.65
CA LEU A 179 -10.98 3.10 1.27
C LEU A 179 -10.16 1.95 1.90
N GLY A 180 -8.84 1.96 1.76
CA GLY A 180 -7.98 0.84 2.17
C GLY A 180 -8.08 -0.37 1.25
N HIS A 181 -8.55 -0.19 0.02
CA HIS A 181 -8.75 -1.25 -0.97
C HIS A 181 -7.59 -1.41 -1.94
N ALA A 182 -6.52 -0.61 -1.82
CA ALA A 182 -5.41 -0.57 -2.78
C ALA A 182 -4.04 -0.62 -2.12
N VAL A 183 -3.06 -1.17 -2.88
CA VAL A 183 -1.64 -1.18 -2.55
C VAL A 183 -0.84 -0.84 -3.79
N ASP A 184 0.16 0.04 -3.65
CA ASP A 184 1.15 0.32 -4.68
C ASP A 184 2.47 -0.38 -4.35
N VAL A 185 2.97 -1.16 -5.31
CA VAL A 185 4.22 -1.96 -5.18
C VAL A 185 5.23 -1.50 -6.22
N ALA A 186 6.34 -0.93 -5.76
CA ALA A 186 7.38 -0.41 -6.65
C ALA A 186 8.47 -1.45 -6.97
N GLY A 187 8.58 -2.53 -6.17
CA GLY A 187 9.64 -3.50 -6.41
C GLY A 187 9.60 -4.73 -5.51
N PHE A 188 10.61 -5.57 -5.72
CA PHE A 188 10.77 -6.89 -5.13
C PHE A 188 12.23 -7.08 -4.75
N THR A 189 12.54 -7.05 -3.46
CA THR A 189 13.89 -7.30 -2.96
C THR A 189 14.13 -8.80 -2.88
N LEU A 190 15.28 -9.26 -3.41
CA LEU A 190 15.66 -10.67 -3.46
C LEU A 190 16.57 -11.04 -2.30
N ALA A 191 16.72 -12.33 -2.01
CA ALA A 191 17.48 -12.84 -0.86
C ALA A 191 18.98 -12.47 -0.91
N ASN A 192 19.54 -12.24 -2.09
CA ASN A 192 20.93 -11.77 -2.26
C ASN A 192 21.08 -10.24 -2.10
N GLY A 193 20.02 -9.52 -1.70
CA GLY A 193 20.00 -8.07 -1.54
C GLY A 193 19.75 -7.26 -2.83
N SER A 194 19.74 -7.87 -4.01
CA SER A 194 19.36 -7.17 -5.25
C SER A 194 17.85 -6.89 -5.28
N THR A 195 17.44 -5.87 -6.04
CA THR A 195 16.05 -5.46 -6.15
C THR A 195 15.63 -5.41 -7.61
N LEU A 196 14.49 -6.02 -7.92
CA LEU A 196 13.73 -5.79 -9.16
C LEU A 196 12.77 -4.63 -8.91
N THR A 197 12.84 -3.56 -9.71
CA THR A 197 11.94 -2.42 -9.59
C THR A 197 11.10 -2.26 -10.85
N VAL A 198 9.84 -1.83 -10.70
CA VAL A 198 8.96 -1.60 -11.85
C VAL A 198 9.57 -0.56 -12.79
N ALA A 199 10.06 0.57 -12.27
CA ALA A 199 10.66 1.64 -13.05
C ALA A 199 11.82 1.18 -13.93
N ARG A 200 12.74 0.37 -13.39
CA ARG A 200 13.96 -0.03 -14.08
C ARG A 200 13.80 -1.30 -14.88
N ASP A 201 13.09 -2.29 -14.31
CA ASP A 201 13.17 -3.67 -14.77
C ASP A 201 11.94 -4.10 -15.60
N TRP A 202 10.90 -3.26 -15.73
CA TRP A 202 9.75 -3.53 -16.58
C TRP A 202 10.14 -3.88 -18.03
N GLY A 203 11.14 -3.18 -18.57
CA GLY A 203 11.69 -3.43 -19.91
C GLY A 203 12.85 -4.42 -19.93
N ARG A 204 13.59 -4.59 -18.83
CA ARG A 204 14.80 -5.43 -18.75
C ARG A 204 14.47 -6.87 -18.36
N GLU A 205 13.71 -7.05 -17.28
CA GLU A 205 13.28 -8.35 -16.78
C GLU A 205 11.84 -8.64 -17.23
N THR A 206 11.58 -8.41 -18.52
CA THR A 206 10.24 -8.38 -19.09
C THR A 206 9.42 -9.63 -18.78
N LYS A 207 10.02 -10.82 -18.84
CA LYS A 207 9.35 -12.08 -18.55
C LYS A 207 8.85 -12.15 -17.12
N ILE A 208 9.71 -11.83 -16.16
CA ILE A 208 9.39 -11.85 -14.71
C ILE A 208 8.38 -10.76 -14.38
N MET A 209 8.67 -9.52 -14.76
CA MET A 209 7.82 -8.37 -14.41
C MET A 209 6.42 -8.48 -15.02
N ARG A 210 6.29 -8.99 -16.25
CA ARG A 210 4.98 -9.22 -16.86
C ARG A 210 4.24 -10.41 -16.25
N ALA A 211 4.95 -11.47 -15.85
CA ALA A 211 4.33 -12.57 -15.13
C ALA A 211 3.78 -12.12 -13.78
N ILE A 212 4.55 -11.33 -13.03
CA ILE A 212 4.12 -10.73 -11.75
C ILE A 212 2.89 -9.84 -11.95
N HIS A 213 2.93 -8.95 -12.94
CA HIS A 213 1.81 -8.05 -13.24
C HIS A 213 0.56 -8.84 -13.65
N ALA A 214 0.71 -9.80 -14.56
CA ALA A 214 -0.42 -10.60 -15.05
C ALA A 214 -1.06 -11.46 -13.96
N SER A 215 -0.25 -12.00 -13.03
CA SER A 215 -0.75 -12.83 -11.92
C SER A 215 -1.56 -12.04 -10.88
N ALA A 216 -1.42 -10.71 -10.83
CA ALA A 216 -2.26 -9.87 -9.97
C ALA A 216 -3.71 -9.81 -10.48
N CYS A 217 -3.92 -10.02 -11.78
CA CYS A 217 -5.25 -10.02 -12.39
C CYS A 217 -6.03 -11.28 -11.97
N GLY A 218 -7.13 -11.08 -11.28
CA GLY A 218 -7.92 -12.18 -10.70
C GLY A 218 -8.04 -12.03 -9.19
N PRO A 219 -6.95 -12.13 -8.42
CA PRO A 219 -6.96 -11.73 -7.01
C PRO A 219 -7.44 -10.29 -6.84
N PHE A 220 -6.94 -9.36 -7.67
CA PHE A 220 -7.38 -7.97 -7.70
C PHE A 220 -8.37 -7.68 -8.83
N GLY A 221 -9.19 -6.65 -8.65
CA GLY A 221 -10.15 -6.17 -9.62
C GLY A 221 -9.58 -5.13 -10.58
N THR A 222 -8.59 -4.34 -10.12
CA THR A 222 -7.79 -3.44 -10.94
C THR A 222 -6.32 -3.76 -10.78
N VAL A 223 -5.59 -3.81 -11.90
CA VAL A 223 -4.14 -3.93 -11.94
C VAL A 223 -3.61 -2.95 -12.97
N LEU A 224 -2.86 -1.94 -12.51
CA LEU A 224 -2.25 -0.93 -13.36
C LEU A 224 -0.72 -1.04 -13.27
N GLY A 225 -0.04 -0.66 -14.34
CA GLY A 225 1.40 -0.66 -14.43
C GLY A 225 1.89 0.22 -15.58
N PRO A 226 3.15 0.11 -16.01
CA PRO A 226 3.75 1.01 -17.00
C PRO A 226 3.05 1.09 -18.36
N LYS A 227 2.11 0.19 -18.65
CA LYS A 227 1.30 0.23 -19.87
C LYS A 227 -0.05 0.92 -19.70
N SER A 228 -0.45 1.24 -18.47
CA SER A 228 -1.77 1.82 -18.20
C SER A 228 -1.82 3.31 -18.51
N ASP A 229 -0.98 4.09 -17.87
CA ASP A 229 -0.91 5.54 -18.00
C ASP A 229 0.40 6.11 -17.43
N ALA A 230 0.56 7.45 -17.47
CA ALA A 230 1.76 8.14 -17.02
C ALA A 230 1.97 8.13 -15.49
N ASN A 231 0.94 7.83 -14.71
CA ASN A 231 1.03 7.83 -13.24
C ASN A 231 1.54 6.51 -12.67
N HIS A 232 1.57 5.42 -13.47
CA HIS A 232 1.93 4.08 -13.04
C HIS A 232 3.21 3.54 -13.70
N GLN A 233 4.16 4.45 -14.03
CA GLN A 233 5.40 4.08 -14.73
C GLN A 233 6.43 3.39 -13.81
N ASP A 234 6.34 3.59 -12.50
CA ASP A 234 7.33 3.18 -11.51
C ASP A 234 6.79 2.21 -10.45
N HIS A 235 5.51 1.85 -10.51
CA HIS A 235 4.88 0.91 -9.58
C HIS A 235 3.73 0.14 -10.23
N PHE A 236 3.34 -0.96 -9.60
CA PHE A 236 2.08 -1.63 -9.84
C PHE A 236 1.06 -1.15 -8.82
N HIS A 237 -0.03 -0.56 -9.30
CA HIS A 237 -1.21 -0.31 -8.51
C HIS A 237 -2.12 -1.52 -8.58
N VAL A 238 -2.50 -2.07 -7.43
CA VAL A 238 -3.44 -3.19 -7.34
C VAL A 238 -4.57 -2.85 -6.37
N ASP A 239 -5.82 -3.04 -6.78
CA ASP A 239 -6.98 -2.79 -5.92
C ASP A 239 -8.05 -3.89 -6.04
N THR A 240 -8.93 -3.94 -5.05
CA THR A 240 -10.00 -4.94 -4.97
C THR A 240 -11.37 -4.43 -5.44
N ALA A 241 -11.43 -3.30 -6.18
CA ALA A 241 -12.65 -2.86 -6.83
C ALA A 241 -13.23 -3.96 -7.73
N ARG A 242 -14.56 -4.05 -7.79
CA ARG A 242 -15.25 -5.07 -8.59
C ARG A 242 -16.04 -4.44 -9.72
N TYR A 243 -15.86 -4.96 -10.92
CA TYR A 243 -16.51 -4.49 -12.13
C TYR A 243 -17.38 -5.59 -12.73
N ARG A 244 -18.52 -5.23 -13.35
CA ARG A 244 -19.42 -6.21 -14.01
C ARG A 244 -18.75 -6.95 -15.17
N GLY A 245 -17.79 -6.31 -15.83
CA GLY A 245 -17.06 -6.89 -16.98
C GLY A 245 -15.82 -7.72 -16.60
N GLY A 246 -15.61 -7.98 -15.31
CA GLY A 246 -14.39 -8.65 -14.81
C GLY A 246 -13.27 -7.68 -14.47
N PRO A 247 -12.06 -8.20 -14.13
CA PRO A 247 -10.92 -7.38 -13.73
C PRO A 247 -10.44 -6.44 -14.83
N TYR A 248 -9.99 -5.24 -14.46
CA TYR A 248 -9.34 -4.28 -15.34
C TYR A 248 -7.81 -4.34 -15.15
N CYS A 249 -7.10 -4.96 -16.11
CA CYS A 249 -5.66 -5.20 -16.03
C CYS A 249 -4.94 -4.56 -17.22
N ARG A 250 -4.04 -3.58 -16.98
CA ARG A 250 -3.35 -2.78 -18.03
C ARG A 250 -1.87 -2.55 -17.72
#